data_36400034c8a7e3a911e2d157486a31b1
#
_entry.id   36400034c8a7e3a911e2d157486a31b1
#
_cell.length_a   1.000
_cell.length_b   1.000
_cell.length_c   1.000
_cell.angle_alpha   90.00
_cell.angle_beta   90.00
_cell.angle_gamma   90.00
#
_symmetry.space_group_name_H-M   'P 1'
#
loop_
_entity.id
_entity.type
_entity.pdbx_description
1 polymer ?
#
loop_
_entity_poly.entity_id
_entity_poly.type
_entity_poly.pdbx_seq_one_letter_code
_entity_poly.pdbx_strand_id
1 'polypeptide(L)'
;MRREEMDFVLATGYGRNSLDGLADLQMSELSCHAKGATFLFPEVRTVIDIGGQDVKGIAVDIDGTVKNFAMNDKCAAGTGRFFEAMARAFEMDLDEFSRLSLKAKNTIPITAQCTVFAESEVISLVGEGKAMDEIAAGIQMAVAKRCFVMAKKAGAVDSITLTGGCAKNDGLKAAIEKVLKLKVVELDTDPQLMGALGAAEYARQKGLARG
;
A
#
# COMPACT_ATOMS: atom_id res chain seq x y z
N MET A 1 -0.20 15.87 -23.39
CA MET A 1 -1.01 16.99 -22.87
C MET A 1 -0.02 18.05 -22.36
N ARG A 2 -0.11 19.29 -22.84
CA ARG A 2 0.76 20.39 -22.40
C ARG A 2 0.12 21.11 -21.22
N ARG A 3 0.91 21.82 -20.39
CA ARG A 3 0.40 22.51 -19.20
C ARG A 3 -0.72 23.51 -19.54
N GLU A 4 -0.58 24.21 -20.67
CA GLU A 4 -1.53 25.21 -21.15
C GLU A 4 -2.90 24.64 -21.58
N GLU A 5 -2.98 23.33 -21.72
CA GLU A 5 -4.22 22.60 -22.07
C GLU A 5 -5.00 22.15 -20.82
N MET A 6 -4.51 22.48 -19.61
CA MET A 6 -5.10 22.08 -18.35
C MET A 6 -5.54 23.30 -17.53
N ASP A 7 -6.80 23.29 -17.08
CA ASP A 7 -7.37 24.36 -16.26
C ASP A 7 -6.73 24.43 -14.86
N PHE A 8 -6.37 23.26 -14.29
CA PHE A 8 -5.78 23.16 -12.97
C PHE A 8 -4.90 21.91 -12.87
N VAL A 9 -3.72 22.06 -12.30
CA VAL A 9 -2.78 20.96 -12.06
C VAL A 9 -2.48 20.83 -10.57
N LEU A 10 -2.67 19.64 -10.02
CA LEU A 10 -2.35 19.34 -8.64
C LEU A 10 -1.25 18.28 -8.57
N ALA A 11 -0.17 18.61 -7.88
CA ALA A 11 0.93 17.67 -7.62
C ALA A 11 0.74 16.94 -6.30
N THR A 12 1.05 15.64 -6.30
CA THR A 12 1.03 14.78 -5.11
C THR A 12 2.17 13.76 -5.12
N GLY A 13 2.26 12.96 -4.08
CA GLY A 13 3.29 11.94 -3.92
C GLY A 13 4.60 12.50 -3.37
N TYR A 14 5.58 11.62 -3.29
CA TYR A 14 6.89 11.91 -2.71
C TYR A 14 7.64 13.03 -3.47
N GLY A 15 7.50 13.04 -4.80
CA GLY A 15 8.14 14.01 -5.69
C GLY A 15 7.38 15.32 -5.92
N ARG A 16 6.27 15.59 -5.21
CA ARG A 16 5.41 16.76 -5.47
C ARG A 16 6.14 18.10 -5.44
N ASN A 17 7.13 18.23 -4.56
CA ASN A 17 7.92 19.47 -4.42
C ASN A 17 8.85 19.72 -5.61
N SER A 18 9.18 18.69 -6.40
CA SER A 18 10.01 18.84 -7.61
C SER A 18 9.20 19.34 -8.81
N LEU A 19 7.87 19.50 -8.67
CA LEU A 19 6.96 20.04 -9.68
C LEU A 19 6.58 21.50 -9.41
N ASP A 20 7.41 22.20 -8.65
CA ASP A 20 7.21 23.62 -8.37
C ASP A 20 7.24 24.44 -9.67
N GLY A 21 6.28 25.34 -9.85
CA GLY A 21 6.07 26.09 -11.09
C GLY A 21 5.32 25.32 -12.22
N LEU A 22 5.11 24.01 -12.09
CA LEU A 22 4.30 23.23 -13.03
C LEU A 22 2.90 22.90 -12.49
N ALA A 23 2.74 22.92 -11.16
CA ALA A 23 1.48 22.63 -10.47
C ALA A 23 0.91 23.92 -9.83
N ASP A 24 -0.42 24.06 -9.88
CA ASP A 24 -1.14 25.16 -9.21
C ASP A 24 -1.27 24.92 -7.70
N LEU A 25 -1.25 23.65 -7.29
CA LEU A 25 -1.39 23.24 -5.90
C LEU A 25 -0.60 21.96 -5.65
N GLN A 26 -0.06 21.85 -4.44
CA GLN A 26 0.55 20.63 -3.93
C GLN A 26 -0.28 20.09 -2.78
N MET A 27 -0.55 18.77 -2.78
CA MET A 27 -1.27 18.10 -1.70
C MET A 27 -0.54 16.86 -1.20
N SER A 28 -0.80 16.52 0.05
CA SER A 28 -0.33 15.29 0.67
C SER A 28 -0.85 14.06 -0.10
N GLU A 29 0.00 13.07 -0.30
CA GLU A 29 -0.42 11.78 -0.85
C GLU A 29 -1.47 11.10 0.01
N LEU A 30 -1.45 11.29 1.35
CA LEU A 30 -2.46 10.76 2.25
C LEU A 30 -3.86 11.25 1.86
N SER A 31 -4.00 12.56 1.65
CA SER A 31 -5.26 13.18 1.22
C SER A 31 -5.69 12.68 -0.16
N CYS A 32 -4.73 12.54 -1.08
CA CYS A 32 -5.03 12.09 -2.42
C CYS A 32 -5.43 10.60 -2.47
N HIS A 33 -4.76 9.72 -1.72
CA HIS A 33 -5.17 8.31 -1.62
C HIS A 33 -6.55 8.16 -0.97
N ALA A 34 -6.84 8.89 0.11
CA ALA A 34 -8.15 8.91 0.75
C ALA A 34 -9.24 9.37 -0.24
N LYS A 35 -9.00 10.48 -0.95
CA LYS A 35 -9.95 11.03 -1.92
C LYS A 35 -10.17 10.11 -3.12
N GLY A 36 -9.11 9.53 -3.67
CA GLY A 36 -9.21 8.60 -4.80
C GLY A 36 -10.00 7.34 -4.45
N ALA A 37 -9.73 6.76 -3.28
CA ALA A 37 -10.44 5.57 -2.81
C ALA A 37 -11.94 5.85 -2.56
N THR A 38 -12.28 6.95 -1.89
CA THR A 38 -13.68 7.32 -1.63
C THR A 38 -14.42 7.83 -2.85
N PHE A 39 -13.72 8.34 -3.86
CA PHE A 39 -14.33 8.70 -5.14
C PHE A 39 -14.84 7.47 -5.89
N LEU A 40 -14.07 6.37 -5.87
CA LEU A 40 -14.48 5.10 -6.50
C LEU A 40 -15.48 4.33 -5.62
N PHE A 41 -15.26 4.34 -4.32
CA PHE A 41 -16.10 3.62 -3.37
C PHE A 41 -16.40 4.50 -2.15
N PRO A 42 -17.53 5.24 -2.15
CA PRO A 42 -17.87 6.22 -1.10
C PRO A 42 -17.98 5.65 0.32
N GLU A 43 -18.12 4.33 0.45
CA GLU A 43 -18.23 3.66 1.75
C GLU A 43 -16.87 3.30 2.37
N VAL A 44 -15.75 3.49 1.68
CA VAL A 44 -14.42 3.26 2.24
C VAL A 44 -14.20 4.18 3.44
N ARG A 45 -13.74 3.59 4.54
CA ARG A 45 -13.42 4.31 5.79
C ARG A 45 -11.98 4.11 6.24
N THR A 46 -11.28 3.16 5.63
CA THR A 46 -9.87 2.93 5.90
C THR A 46 -9.14 2.61 4.61
N VAL A 47 -8.03 3.28 4.38
CA VAL A 47 -7.10 2.97 3.30
C VAL A 47 -5.80 2.46 3.92
N ILE A 48 -5.32 1.31 3.46
CA ILE A 48 -3.96 0.86 3.75
C ILE A 48 -3.15 1.05 2.47
N ASP A 49 -2.30 2.06 2.47
CA ASP A 49 -1.41 2.35 1.35
C ASP A 49 -0.05 1.68 1.58
N ILE A 50 0.34 0.82 0.65
CA ILE A 50 1.57 0.04 0.76
C ILE A 50 2.44 0.35 -0.45
N GLY A 51 3.32 1.31 -0.25
CA GLY A 51 4.25 1.80 -1.25
C GLY A 51 5.53 0.97 -1.37
N GLY A 52 6.46 1.45 -2.19
CA GLY A 52 7.79 0.87 -2.34
C GLY A 52 8.66 1.07 -1.09
N GLN A 53 8.48 2.15 -0.34
CA GLN A 53 9.36 2.53 0.77
C GLN A 53 8.64 2.78 2.10
N ASP A 54 7.32 2.86 2.10
CA ASP A 54 6.51 3.16 3.26
C ASP A 54 5.20 2.37 3.30
N VAL A 55 4.59 2.33 4.47
CA VAL A 55 3.25 1.80 4.70
C VAL A 55 2.46 2.81 5.51
N LYS A 56 1.25 3.08 5.09
CA LYS A 56 0.34 4.01 5.75
C LYS A 56 -1.00 3.35 6.04
N GLY A 57 -1.50 3.55 7.25
CA GLY A 57 -2.92 3.37 7.58
C GLY A 57 -3.58 4.74 7.62
N ILE A 58 -4.68 4.92 6.90
CA ILE A 58 -5.39 6.19 6.75
C ILE A 58 -6.85 5.96 7.13
N ALA A 59 -7.31 6.57 8.21
CA ALA A 59 -8.73 6.64 8.53
C ALA A 59 -9.37 7.80 7.77
N VAL A 60 -10.50 7.53 7.12
CA VAL A 60 -11.16 8.45 6.20
C VAL A 60 -12.54 8.80 6.74
N ASP A 61 -12.89 10.07 6.71
CA ASP A 61 -14.23 10.54 7.09
C ASP A 61 -15.22 10.37 5.92
N ILE A 62 -16.50 10.58 6.20
CA ILE A 62 -17.60 10.38 5.24
C ILE A 62 -17.49 11.26 3.99
N ASP A 63 -16.84 12.42 4.11
CA ASP A 63 -16.58 13.36 3.01
C ASP A 63 -15.32 13.03 2.19
N GLY A 64 -14.62 11.94 2.53
CA GLY A 64 -13.38 11.53 1.88
C GLY A 64 -12.13 12.26 2.39
N THR A 65 -12.25 13.05 3.47
CA THR A 65 -11.08 13.68 4.09
C THR A 65 -10.35 12.74 5.05
N VAL A 66 -9.07 12.99 5.26
CA VAL A 66 -8.26 12.22 6.22
C VAL A 66 -8.65 12.63 7.64
N LYS A 67 -9.19 11.67 8.40
CA LYS A 67 -9.52 11.83 9.82
C LYS A 67 -8.30 11.66 10.71
N ASN A 68 -7.52 10.63 10.45
CA ASN A 68 -6.30 10.30 11.18
C ASN A 68 -5.43 9.39 10.33
N PHE A 69 -4.14 9.30 10.62
CA PHE A 69 -3.24 8.38 9.93
C PHE A 69 -2.10 7.91 10.82
N ALA A 70 -1.50 6.80 10.45
CA ALA A 70 -0.23 6.32 10.97
C ALA A 70 0.62 5.82 9.81
N MET A 71 1.92 6.07 9.87
CA MET A 71 2.82 5.72 8.78
C MET A 71 4.13 5.15 9.33
N ASN A 72 4.72 4.24 8.57
CA ASN A 72 6.08 3.77 8.73
C ASN A 72 6.87 4.11 7.46
N ASP A 73 7.69 5.14 7.54
CA ASP A 73 8.58 5.65 6.48
C ASP A 73 10.06 5.47 6.82
N LYS A 74 10.38 4.87 7.96
CA LYS A 74 11.75 4.72 8.48
C LYS A 74 12.32 3.32 8.27
N CYS A 75 11.49 2.34 7.97
CA CYS A 75 11.90 0.94 7.88
C CYS A 75 11.31 0.29 6.63
N ALA A 76 12.17 -0.27 5.77
CA ALA A 76 11.77 -0.98 4.56
C ALA A 76 10.92 -2.24 4.86
N ALA A 77 11.05 -2.80 6.06
CA ALA A 77 10.30 -3.99 6.44
C ALA A 77 8.78 -3.75 6.37
N GLY A 78 8.13 -4.47 5.47
CA GLY A 78 6.69 -4.34 5.22
C GLY A 78 6.34 -3.48 4.00
N THR A 79 7.30 -3.07 3.20
CA THR A 79 7.15 -2.25 1.99
C THR A 79 7.49 -3.05 0.73
N GLY A 80 7.32 -2.46 -0.45
CA GLY A 80 7.72 -3.08 -1.72
C GLY A 80 9.19 -3.48 -1.76
N ARG A 81 10.08 -2.66 -1.20
CA ARG A 81 11.53 -2.98 -1.09
C ARG A 81 11.79 -4.24 -0.28
N PHE A 82 10.99 -4.51 0.73
CA PHE A 82 11.08 -5.77 1.48
C PHE A 82 10.72 -6.97 0.60
N PHE A 83 9.62 -6.88 -0.16
CA PHE A 83 9.22 -7.94 -1.08
C PHE A 83 10.23 -8.15 -2.22
N GLU A 84 10.82 -7.08 -2.75
CA GLU A 84 11.89 -7.18 -3.76
C GLU A 84 13.12 -7.93 -3.23
N ALA A 85 13.50 -7.68 -1.97
CA ALA A 85 14.61 -8.40 -1.33
C ALA A 85 14.26 -9.88 -1.14
N MET A 86 13.06 -10.18 -0.67
CA MET A 86 12.62 -11.56 -0.46
C MET A 86 12.48 -12.33 -1.78
N ALA A 87 11.87 -11.75 -2.79
CA ALA A 87 11.74 -12.38 -4.12
C ALA A 87 13.10 -12.71 -4.73
N ARG A 88 14.09 -11.81 -4.58
CA ARG A 88 15.48 -12.09 -5.00
C ARG A 88 16.09 -13.26 -4.23
N ALA A 89 15.86 -13.35 -2.92
CA ALA A 89 16.36 -14.48 -2.13
C ALA A 89 15.76 -15.83 -2.55
N PHE A 90 14.58 -15.80 -3.18
CA PHE A 90 13.91 -16.96 -3.76
C PHE A 90 14.23 -17.16 -5.26
N GLU A 91 15.04 -16.28 -5.86
CA GLU A 91 15.32 -16.28 -7.30
C GLU A 91 14.05 -16.24 -8.18
N MET A 92 13.03 -15.46 -7.72
CA MET A 92 11.72 -15.34 -8.34
C MET A 92 11.38 -13.88 -8.63
N ASP A 93 10.45 -13.64 -9.56
CA ASP A 93 9.80 -12.34 -9.67
C ASP A 93 8.73 -12.13 -8.57
N LEU A 94 8.25 -10.87 -8.44
CA LEU A 94 7.29 -10.52 -7.39
C LEU A 94 5.94 -11.23 -7.53
N ASP A 95 5.50 -11.47 -8.77
CA ASP A 95 4.22 -12.13 -9.05
C ASP A 95 4.31 -13.63 -8.78
N GLU A 96 5.41 -14.25 -9.14
CA GLU A 96 5.68 -15.66 -8.82
C GLU A 96 5.75 -15.86 -7.31
N PHE A 97 6.49 -14.99 -6.61
CA PHE A 97 6.58 -15.00 -5.16
C PHE A 97 5.21 -14.83 -4.47
N SER A 98 4.39 -13.92 -4.98
CA SER A 98 3.02 -13.71 -4.49
C SER A 98 2.18 -14.98 -4.62
N ARG A 99 2.14 -15.55 -5.84
CA ARG A 99 1.39 -16.77 -6.14
C ARG A 99 1.90 -17.99 -5.39
N LEU A 100 3.21 -18.09 -5.14
CA LEU A 100 3.80 -19.17 -4.36
C LEU A 100 3.21 -19.21 -2.95
N SER A 101 3.11 -18.06 -2.30
CA SER A 101 2.59 -17.97 -0.94
C SER A 101 1.13 -18.46 -0.77
N LEU A 102 0.34 -18.38 -1.84
CA LEU A 102 -1.06 -18.85 -1.86
C LEU A 102 -1.20 -20.37 -1.91
N LYS A 103 -0.12 -21.10 -2.26
CA LYS A 103 -0.10 -22.57 -2.31
C LYS A 103 0.16 -23.20 -0.94
N ALA A 104 0.63 -22.42 0.01
CA ALA A 104 1.07 -22.88 1.32
C ALA A 104 -0.09 -23.47 2.14
N LYS A 105 0.13 -24.65 2.71
CA LYS A 105 -0.79 -25.31 3.65
C LYS A 105 -0.61 -24.78 5.07
N ASN A 106 0.62 -24.43 5.42
CA ASN A 106 1.00 -23.89 6.71
C ASN A 106 1.72 -22.56 6.52
N THR A 107 2.13 -21.93 7.62
CA THR A 107 2.86 -20.67 7.61
C THR A 107 4.05 -20.79 8.54
N ILE A 108 5.26 -20.67 8.01
CA ILE A 108 6.49 -20.61 8.82
C ILE A 108 6.68 -19.18 9.31
N PRO A 109 6.65 -18.91 10.61
CA PRO A 109 6.80 -17.55 11.12
C PRO A 109 8.17 -16.97 10.77
N ILE A 110 8.18 -15.75 10.23
CA ILE A 110 9.40 -14.95 10.09
C ILE A 110 9.48 -14.03 11.30
N THR A 111 10.54 -14.16 12.07
CA THR A 111 10.70 -13.50 13.37
C THR A 111 11.46 -12.18 13.25
N ALA A 112 12.38 -12.08 12.31
CA ALA A 112 13.17 -10.89 12.09
C ALA A 112 12.33 -9.70 11.64
N GLN A 113 12.51 -8.57 12.30
CA GLN A 113 11.77 -7.35 11.99
C GLN A 113 12.48 -6.48 10.95
N CYS A 114 13.78 -6.52 10.87
CA CYS A 114 14.60 -5.80 9.92
C CYS A 114 14.75 -6.61 8.62
N THR A 115 14.68 -5.96 7.47
CA THR A 115 14.81 -6.61 6.14
C THR A 115 16.10 -7.42 6.02
N VAL A 116 17.23 -6.90 6.49
CA VAL A 116 18.53 -7.59 6.41
C VAL A 116 18.53 -8.90 7.21
N PHE A 117 18.00 -8.87 8.42
CA PHE A 117 17.92 -10.06 9.25
C PHE A 117 16.85 -11.04 8.76
N ALA A 118 15.74 -10.54 8.20
CA ALA A 118 14.71 -11.37 7.60
C ALA A 118 15.24 -12.12 6.36
N GLU A 119 16.06 -11.48 5.54
CA GLU A 119 16.73 -12.12 4.40
C GLU A 119 17.63 -13.27 4.85
N SER A 120 18.46 -13.03 5.87
CA SER A 120 19.32 -14.07 6.45
C SER A 120 18.51 -15.23 7.07
N GLU A 121 17.41 -14.93 7.76
CA GLU A 121 16.49 -15.93 8.32
C GLU A 121 15.86 -16.78 7.21
N VAL A 122 15.40 -16.14 6.15
CA VAL A 122 14.79 -16.81 4.97
C VAL A 122 15.81 -17.74 4.28
N ILE A 123 17.03 -17.27 4.02
CA ILE A 123 18.09 -18.07 3.42
C ILE A 123 18.39 -19.30 4.30
N SER A 124 18.43 -19.13 5.63
CA SER A 124 18.65 -20.23 6.55
C SER A 124 17.53 -21.27 6.48
N LEU A 125 16.26 -20.82 6.47
CA LEU A 125 15.10 -21.71 6.35
C LEU A 125 15.08 -22.50 5.04
N VAL A 126 15.46 -21.86 3.93
CA VAL A 126 15.62 -22.53 2.63
C VAL A 126 16.76 -23.56 2.71
N GLY A 127 17.90 -23.23 3.32
CA GLY A 127 19.03 -24.14 3.55
C GLY A 127 18.67 -25.34 4.45
N GLU A 128 17.73 -25.17 5.37
CA GLU A 128 17.16 -26.25 6.21
C GLU A 128 16.16 -27.14 5.44
N GLY A 129 15.86 -26.84 4.18
CA GLY A 129 14.92 -27.61 3.37
C GLY A 129 13.44 -27.35 3.72
N LYS A 130 13.12 -26.22 4.36
CA LYS A 130 11.73 -25.83 4.63
C LYS A 130 11.01 -25.55 3.29
N ALA A 131 9.72 -25.79 3.26
CA ALA A 131 8.88 -25.57 2.08
C ALA A 131 8.84 -24.07 1.72
N MET A 132 9.21 -23.73 0.50
CA MET A 132 9.36 -22.36 0.02
C MET A 132 8.02 -21.60 0.04
N ASP A 133 6.92 -22.27 -0.27
CA ASP A 133 5.56 -21.70 -0.19
C ASP A 133 5.17 -21.33 1.24
N GLU A 134 5.53 -22.16 2.23
CA GLU A 134 5.27 -21.90 3.64
C GLU A 134 6.12 -20.74 4.19
N ILE A 135 7.38 -20.61 3.73
CA ILE A 135 8.24 -19.46 4.05
C ILE A 135 7.65 -18.19 3.41
N ALA A 136 7.27 -18.25 2.12
CA ALA A 136 6.65 -17.11 1.42
C ALA A 136 5.36 -16.67 2.13
N ALA A 137 4.52 -17.59 2.56
CA ALA A 137 3.30 -17.28 3.35
C ALA A 137 3.65 -16.61 4.69
N GLY A 138 4.76 -17.02 5.34
CA GLY A 138 5.28 -16.38 6.54
C GLY A 138 5.69 -14.95 6.33
N ILE A 139 6.36 -14.66 5.22
CA ILE A 139 6.74 -13.30 4.81
C ILE A 139 5.50 -12.44 4.58
N GLN A 140 4.51 -12.92 3.81
CA GLN A 140 3.25 -12.19 3.60
C GLN A 140 2.53 -11.89 4.93
N MET A 141 2.49 -12.88 5.83
CA MET A 141 1.88 -12.73 7.15
C MET A 141 2.62 -11.70 8.03
N ALA A 142 3.95 -11.66 7.98
CA ALA A 142 4.75 -10.68 8.71
C ALA A 142 4.45 -9.24 8.26
N VAL A 143 4.33 -9.03 6.95
CA VAL A 143 3.94 -7.73 6.38
C VAL A 143 2.49 -7.38 6.72
N ALA A 144 1.56 -8.32 6.58
CA ALA A 144 0.14 -8.11 6.92
C ALA A 144 -0.05 -7.66 8.37
N LYS A 145 0.69 -8.24 9.32
CA LYS A 145 0.68 -7.81 10.73
C LYS A 145 1.15 -6.36 10.90
N ARG A 146 2.14 -5.90 10.12
CA ARG A 146 2.60 -4.50 10.15
C ARG A 146 1.54 -3.56 9.59
N CYS A 147 0.92 -3.93 8.47
CA CYS A 147 -0.20 -3.19 7.90
C CYS A 147 -1.35 -3.04 8.91
N PHE A 148 -1.68 -4.13 9.63
CA PHE A 148 -2.67 -4.11 10.71
C PHE A 148 -2.32 -3.12 11.82
N VAL A 149 -1.06 -3.10 12.26
CA VAL A 149 -0.61 -2.15 13.29
C VAL A 149 -0.77 -0.71 12.82
N MET A 150 -0.44 -0.40 11.56
CA MET A 150 -0.61 0.95 11.00
C MET A 150 -2.09 1.31 10.91
N ALA A 151 -2.92 0.42 10.39
CA ALA A 151 -4.37 0.62 10.33
C ALA A 151 -4.96 0.85 11.72
N LYS A 152 -4.61 0.01 12.71
CA LYS A 152 -5.07 0.16 14.09
C LYS A 152 -4.66 1.49 14.73
N LYS A 153 -3.41 1.92 14.52
CA LYS A 153 -2.91 3.21 15.02
C LYS A 153 -3.64 4.39 14.38
N ALA A 154 -4.05 4.27 13.13
CA ALA A 154 -4.87 5.27 12.46
C ALA A 154 -6.33 5.31 12.97
N GLY A 155 -6.76 4.33 13.74
CA GLY A 155 -8.15 4.18 14.15
C GLY A 155 -9.02 3.55 13.08
N ALA A 156 -8.46 2.54 12.37
CA ALA A 156 -9.17 1.81 11.32
C ALA A 156 -10.52 1.29 11.79
N VAL A 157 -11.50 1.42 10.92
CA VAL A 157 -12.83 0.83 11.00
C VAL A 157 -13.09 -0.03 9.77
N ASP A 158 -14.21 -0.73 9.74
CA ASP A 158 -14.62 -1.57 8.62
C ASP A 158 -14.64 -0.81 7.28
N SER A 159 -14.81 -1.52 6.18
CA SER A 159 -14.72 -0.98 4.82
C SER A 159 -13.29 -0.50 4.48
N ILE A 160 -12.39 -1.46 4.43
CA ILE A 160 -10.94 -1.27 4.19
C ILE A 160 -10.62 -1.54 2.74
N THR A 161 -9.82 -0.67 2.13
CA THR A 161 -9.22 -0.93 0.81
C THR A 161 -7.70 -0.82 0.87
N LEU A 162 -7.04 -1.41 -0.14
CA LEU A 162 -5.59 -1.35 -0.31
C LEU A 162 -5.24 -0.45 -1.49
N THR A 163 -4.19 0.35 -1.34
CA THR A 163 -3.62 1.18 -2.39
C THR A 163 -2.10 1.02 -2.45
N GLY A 164 -1.47 1.59 -3.48
CA GLY A 164 -0.04 1.45 -3.71
C GLY A 164 0.34 0.18 -4.48
N GLY A 165 1.61 0.06 -4.82
CA GLY A 165 2.10 -1.04 -5.67
C GLY A 165 1.93 -2.43 -5.05
N CYS A 166 2.10 -2.55 -3.74
CA CYS A 166 1.97 -3.83 -3.05
C CYS A 166 0.51 -4.32 -2.92
N ALA A 167 -0.48 -3.46 -3.18
CA ALA A 167 -1.88 -3.89 -3.25
C ALA A 167 -2.15 -4.89 -4.39
N LYS A 168 -1.24 -4.98 -5.38
CA LYS A 168 -1.26 -5.99 -6.46
C LYS A 168 -0.77 -7.37 -6.02
N ASN A 169 -0.21 -7.50 -4.83
CA ASN A 169 0.28 -8.76 -4.29
C ASN A 169 -0.88 -9.55 -3.68
N ASP A 170 -1.39 -10.55 -4.40
CA ASP A 170 -2.54 -11.38 -3.97
C ASP A 170 -2.25 -12.14 -2.67
N GLY A 171 -1.01 -12.61 -2.48
CA GLY A 171 -0.58 -13.26 -1.24
C GLY A 171 -0.65 -12.33 -0.04
N LEU A 172 -0.23 -11.07 -0.23
CA LEU A 172 -0.33 -10.04 0.81
C LEU A 172 -1.79 -9.67 1.11
N LYS A 173 -2.60 -9.48 0.08
CA LYS A 173 -4.03 -9.23 0.23
C LYS A 173 -4.70 -10.32 1.05
N ALA A 174 -4.49 -11.60 0.69
CA ALA A 174 -5.04 -12.73 1.43
C ALA A 174 -4.53 -12.77 2.89
N ALA A 175 -3.26 -12.47 3.13
CA ALA A 175 -2.71 -12.40 4.48
C ALA A 175 -3.30 -11.23 5.30
N ILE A 176 -3.51 -10.05 4.69
CA ILE A 176 -4.16 -8.90 5.33
C ILE A 176 -5.61 -9.25 5.71
N GLU A 177 -6.40 -9.82 4.80
CA GLU A 177 -7.77 -10.25 5.07
C GLU A 177 -7.83 -11.25 6.25
N LYS A 178 -6.88 -12.19 6.29
CA LYS A 178 -6.77 -13.16 7.38
C LYS A 178 -6.46 -12.50 8.73
N VAL A 179 -5.56 -11.50 8.75
CA VAL A 179 -5.20 -10.77 9.97
C VAL A 179 -6.32 -9.86 10.44
N LEU A 180 -6.96 -9.15 9.52
CA LEU A 180 -8.07 -8.23 9.81
C LEU A 180 -9.39 -8.96 10.11
N LYS A 181 -9.53 -10.21 9.64
CA LYS A 181 -10.80 -10.98 9.63
C LYS A 181 -11.92 -10.28 8.87
N LEU A 182 -11.56 -9.51 7.87
CA LEU A 182 -12.43 -8.73 7.00
C LEU A 182 -12.02 -8.93 5.55
N LYS A 183 -12.96 -8.74 4.62
CA LYS A 183 -12.66 -8.67 3.21
C LYS A 183 -12.23 -7.25 2.84
N VAL A 184 -11.21 -7.16 1.99
CA VAL A 184 -10.76 -5.91 1.42
C VAL A 184 -11.71 -5.50 0.29
N VAL A 185 -12.13 -4.25 0.29
CA VAL A 185 -12.89 -3.66 -0.82
C VAL A 185 -11.96 -3.53 -2.03
N GLU A 186 -12.34 -4.16 -3.13
CA GLU A 186 -11.63 -4.03 -4.40
C GLU A 186 -12.10 -2.77 -5.13
N LEU A 187 -11.14 -1.95 -5.53
CA LEU A 187 -11.40 -0.76 -6.33
C LEU A 187 -11.23 -1.14 -7.80
N ASP A 188 -12.18 -0.74 -8.65
CA ASP A 188 -12.18 -1.04 -10.09
C ASP A 188 -11.16 -0.15 -10.83
N THR A 189 -9.91 -0.18 -10.39
CA THR A 189 -8.80 0.50 -11.05
C THR A 189 -7.46 0.01 -10.49
N ASP A 190 -6.36 0.36 -11.18
CA ASP A 190 -5.00 0.08 -10.69
C ASP A 190 -4.75 0.79 -9.34
N PRO A 191 -4.47 0.06 -8.25
CA PRO A 191 -4.26 0.64 -6.93
C PRO A 191 -3.07 1.60 -6.84
N GLN A 192 -2.14 1.58 -7.79
CA GLN A 192 -1.05 2.54 -7.89
C GLN A 192 -1.52 3.93 -8.36
N LEU A 193 -2.66 4.02 -9.03
CA LEU A 193 -3.20 5.27 -9.56
C LEU A 193 -4.07 6.03 -8.56
N MET A 194 -4.33 5.47 -7.37
CA MET A 194 -5.22 6.10 -6.39
C MET A 194 -4.81 7.52 -6.00
N GLY A 195 -3.52 7.74 -5.76
CA GLY A 195 -3.00 9.07 -5.47
C GLY A 195 -3.23 10.06 -6.61
N ALA A 196 -3.02 9.62 -7.86
CA ALA A 196 -3.24 10.45 -9.04
C ALA A 196 -4.74 10.74 -9.26
N LEU A 197 -5.61 9.74 -9.07
CA LEU A 197 -7.06 9.90 -9.18
C LEU A 197 -7.59 10.91 -8.14
N GLY A 198 -7.16 10.79 -6.89
CA GLY A 198 -7.55 11.73 -5.84
C GLY A 198 -7.02 13.15 -6.10
N ALA A 199 -5.78 13.26 -6.62
CA ALA A 199 -5.22 14.54 -7.03
C ALA A 199 -6.05 15.17 -8.16
N ALA A 200 -6.45 14.38 -9.15
CA ALA A 200 -7.30 14.84 -10.26
C ALA A 200 -8.68 15.29 -9.77
N GLU A 201 -9.29 14.57 -8.82
CA GLU A 201 -10.59 14.95 -8.25
C GLU A 201 -10.48 16.25 -7.44
N TYR A 202 -9.43 16.44 -6.65
CA TYR A 202 -9.18 17.72 -5.99
C TYR A 202 -8.91 18.85 -6.99
N ALA A 203 -8.15 18.60 -8.06
CA ALA A 203 -7.91 19.57 -9.13
C ALA A 203 -9.21 20.00 -9.79
N ARG A 204 -10.09 19.03 -10.13
CA ARG A 204 -11.42 19.30 -10.70
C ARG A 204 -12.26 20.17 -9.78
N GLN A 205 -12.33 19.86 -8.49
CA GLN A 205 -13.08 20.66 -7.50
C GLN A 205 -12.54 22.08 -7.36
N LYS A 206 -11.21 22.25 -7.38
CA LYS A 206 -10.57 23.58 -7.29
C LYS A 206 -10.67 24.38 -8.58
N GLY A 207 -10.57 23.73 -9.74
CA GLY A 207 -10.77 24.38 -11.04
C GLY A 207 -12.19 24.93 -11.18
N LEU A 208 -13.21 24.13 -10.83
CA LEU A 208 -14.60 24.58 -10.86
C LEU A 208 -14.91 25.72 -9.88
N ALA A 209 -14.17 25.85 -8.78
CA ALA A 209 -14.34 26.93 -7.82
C ALA A 209 -13.69 28.26 -8.24
N ARG A 210 -12.90 28.26 -9.33
CA ARG A 210 -12.22 29.46 -9.88
C ARG A 210 -12.97 30.09 -11.06
N GLY A 211 -13.85 29.33 -11.70
CA GLY A 211 -14.71 29.80 -12.80
C GLY A 211 -16.09 30.23 -12.33
#